data_829789ca19e29c8244ec70a03e7ec082
#
_entry.id   829789ca19e29c8244ec70a03e7ec082
#
_cell.length_a   1.000
_cell.length_b   1.000
_cell.length_c   1.000
_cell.angle_alpha   90.00
_cell.angle_beta   90.00
_cell.angle_gamma   90.00
#
_symmetry.space_group_name_H-M   'P 1'
#
loop_
_entity.id
_entity.type
_entity.pdbx_description
1 polymer ?
#
loop_
_entity_poly.entity_id
_entity_poly.type
_entity_poly.pdbx_seq_one_letter_code
_entity_poly.pdbx_strand_id
1 'polypeptide(L)'
;MKKLILVLLLAYSMLEALAQNIPAKSTVVEQLRSANDYFMKKWPDPVKTIITNKERPANIWTRGVYYEGLMAFYKIDNQKRYYDYSVEWGEKHHWKPVRGEVYTRHADNQNCGMTYIDLYRIDPKPERLAAIKANIDAVINSGRYNDWTWIDAIQMAMPIFVKLGVTLNDTKYFDYMYKMYSHIKYQEGGHGLFNPKDNLWWRDKDFIPPYAEPNGEDCYWARGNGWVLAALALVLQELPKTDAHYMEYLDDFQKLAKALLPLQRTDGFWNVSLHDPNHFGGKETSGTALFVYGMTWGINNGHLSKTDFLPAVEKGWNAISKESLQPNGFLGYVQSTGKEPKDGQPVTVDKVPDFEDYGLGCFLLAGTEIYKLAKK
;
A
#
# COMPACT_ATOMS: atom_id res chain seq x y z
N MET A 1 50.67 -18.27 -3.52
CA MET A 1 50.39 -16.85 -3.25
C MET A 1 49.65 -16.15 -4.40
N LYS A 2 50.13 -16.09 -5.64
CA LYS A 2 49.45 -15.40 -6.75
C LYS A 2 48.03 -15.93 -7.08
N LYS A 3 47.77 -17.26 -6.96
CA LYS A 3 46.43 -17.83 -7.18
C LYS A 3 45.42 -17.50 -6.05
N LEU A 4 45.91 -17.35 -4.81
CA LEU A 4 45.06 -16.99 -3.69
C LEU A 4 44.65 -15.51 -3.72
N ILE A 5 45.57 -14.65 -4.19
CA ILE A 5 45.27 -13.21 -4.37
C ILE A 5 44.28 -12.99 -5.51
N LEU A 6 44.34 -13.81 -6.60
CA LEU A 6 43.42 -13.71 -7.71
C LEU A 6 42.00 -14.16 -7.32
N VAL A 7 41.86 -15.19 -6.46
CA VAL A 7 40.57 -15.64 -5.94
C VAL A 7 39.98 -14.61 -4.97
N LEU A 8 40.80 -13.98 -4.14
CA LEU A 8 40.36 -12.90 -3.25
C LEU A 8 39.98 -11.63 -4.01
N LEU A 9 40.67 -11.29 -5.10
CA LEU A 9 40.30 -10.16 -5.95
C LEU A 9 39.03 -10.46 -6.77
N LEU A 10 38.83 -11.70 -7.24
CA LEU A 10 37.56 -12.10 -7.87
C LEU A 10 36.40 -12.17 -6.89
N ALA A 11 36.62 -12.61 -5.66
CA ALA A 11 35.61 -12.57 -4.60
C ALA A 11 35.28 -11.13 -4.17
N TYR A 12 36.29 -10.25 -4.13
CA TYR A 12 36.08 -8.81 -3.83
C TYR A 12 35.35 -8.10 -5.00
N SER A 13 35.67 -8.42 -6.27
CA SER A 13 34.95 -7.87 -7.43
C SER A 13 33.53 -8.43 -7.56
N MET A 14 33.26 -9.67 -7.10
CA MET A 14 31.89 -10.18 -6.99
C MET A 14 31.10 -9.58 -5.83
N LEU A 15 31.77 -9.16 -4.75
CA LEU A 15 31.10 -8.39 -3.68
C LEU A 15 30.81 -6.95 -4.10
N GLU A 16 31.64 -6.33 -4.95
CA GLU A 16 31.35 -5.00 -5.52
C GLU A 16 30.29 -5.06 -6.64
N ALA A 17 30.08 -6.21 -7.29
CA ALA A 17 29.03 -6.40 -8.29
C ALA A 17 27.61 -6.45 -7.70
N LEU A 18 27.48 -6.48 -6.38
CA LEU A 18 26.26 -6.13 -5.64
C LEU A 18 26.26 -4.63 -5.29
N ALA A 19 26.81 -3.78 -6.18
CA ALA A 19 26.64 -2.33 -6.04
C ALA A 19 25.14 -2.04 -5.98
N GLN A 20 24.69 -1.64 -4.80
CA GLN A 20 23.30 -1.32 -4.53
C GLN A 20 22.84 -0.23 -5.49
N ASN A 21 21.96 -0.56 -6.46
CA ASN A 21 21.41 0.38 -7.43
C ASN A 21 20.25 1.24 -6.86
N ILE A 22 20.12 1.26 -5.54
CA ILE A 22 19.21 2.19 -4.87
C ILE A 22 19.79 3.60 -4.99
N PRO A 23 19.02 4.58 -5.48
CA PRO A 23 19.46 5.96 -5.58
C PRO A 23 19.86 6.56 -4.24
N ALA A 24 20.70 7.61 -4.27
CA ALA A 24 21.01 8.39 -3.07
C ALA A 24 19.72 8.97 -2.44
N LYS A 25 19.74 9.19 -1.13
CA LYS A 25 18.59 9.75 -0.38
C LYS A 25 18.08 11.06 -0.97
N SER A 26 18.98 11.96 -1.39
CA SER A 26 18.60 13.23 -2.03
C SER A 26 17.79 13.01 -3.30
N THR A 27 18.24 12.09 -4.16
CA THR A 27 17.52 11.75 -5.42
C THR A 27 16.13 11.19 -5.14
N VAL A 28 16.01 10.30 -4.14
CA VAL A 28 14.69 9.76 -3.76
C VAL A 28 13.77 10.89 -3.28
N VAL A 29 14.26 11.77 -2.40
CA VAL A 29 13.47 12.92 -1.92
C VAL A 29 13.06 13.85 -3.06
N GLU A 30 13.96 14.13 -4.00
CA GLU A 30 13.65 14.96 -5.19
C GLU A 30 12.54 14.33 -6.05
N GLN A 31 12.58 13.01 -6.28
CA GLN A 31 11.55 12.29 -7.01
C GLN A 31 10.19 12.37 -6.30
N LEU A 32 10.16 12.15 -4.97
CA LEU A 32 8.94 12.24 -4.18
C LEU A 32 8.39 13.67 -4.14
N ARG A 33 9.26 14.69 -3.99
CA ARG A 33 8.86 16.10 -4.06
C ARG A 33 8.25 16.44 -5.41
N SER A 34 8.91 16.06 -6.51
CA SER A 34 8.44 16.33 -7.86
C SER A 34 7.00 15.81 -8.06
N ALA A 35 6.75 14.56 -7.67
CA ALA A 35 5.43 13.95 -7.79
C ALA A 35 4.38 14.62 -6.88
N ASN A 36 4.75 14.87 -5.63
CA ASN A 36 3.83 15.48 -4.66
C ASN A 36 3.54 16.96 -4.99
N ASP A 37 4.54 17.72 -5.46
CA ASP A 37 4.36 19.11 -5.83
C ASP A 37 3.48 19.27 -7.06
N TYR A 38 3.58 18.36 -8.03
CA TYR A 38 2.66 18.31 -9.16
C TYR A 38 1.22 18.13 -8.66
N PHE A 39 0.99 17.19 -7.76
CA PHE A 39 -0.33 16.91 -7.21
C PHE A 39 -0.89 18.09 -6.41
N MET A 40 -0.13 18.62 -5.45
CA MET A 40 -0.57 19.75 -4.62
C MET A 40 -0.83 21.03 -5.46
N LYS A 41 -0.06 21.24 -6.53
CA LYS A 41 -0.31 22.34 -7.49
C LYS A 41 -1.60 22.14 -8.27
N LYS A 42 -1.92 20.90 -8.65
CA LYS A 42 -3.16 20.56 -9.36
C LYS A 42 -4.38 20.63 -8.46
N TRP A 43 -4.23 20.27 -7.20
CA TRP A 43 -5.27 20.24 -6.19
C TRP A 43 -4.97 21.21 -5.02
N PRO A 44 -4.93 22.53 -5.25
CA PRO A 44 -4.60 23.49 -4.19
C PRO A 44 -5.66 23.53 -3.08
N ASP A 45 -6.91 23.21 -3.39
CA ASP A 45 -7.97 23.00 -2.42
C ASP A 45 -8.08 21.50 -2.10
N PRO A 46 -7.69 21.06 -0.88
CA PRO A 46 -7.64 19.66 -0.52
C PRO A 46 -9.01 18.99 -0.45
N VAL A 47 -10.09 19.77 -0.39
CA VAL A 47 -11.45 19.23 -0.26
C VAL A 47 -12.29 19.36 -1.53
N LYS A 48 -11.68 19.85 -2.60
CA LYS A 48 -12.37 19.91 -3.90
C LYS A 48 -12.84 18.50 -4.27
N THR A 49 -14.15 18.38 -4.53
CA THR A 49 -14.75 17.13 -4.98
C THR A 49 -14.11 16.63 -6.26
N ILE A 50 -14.01 15.33 -6.37
CA ILE A 50 -13.48 14.64 -7.54
C ILE A 50 -14.66 14.28 -8.42
N ILE A 51 -14.64 14.74 -9.67
CA ILE A 51 -15.70 14.47 -10.65
C ILE A 51 -15.15 13.52 -11.70
N THR A 52 -15.73 12.33 -11.76
CA THR A 52 -15.49 11.35 -12.81
C THR A 52 -16.80 11.08 -13.54
N ASN A 53 -17.31 9.85 -13.52
CA ASN A 53 -18.69 9.55 -13.95
C ASN A 53 -19.76 10.03 -12.94
N LYS A 54 -19.34 10.34 -11.72
CA LYS A 54 -20.14 10.94 -10.65
C LYS A 54 -19.26 11.75 -9.71
N GLU A 55 -19.89 12.62 -8.94
CA GLU A 55 -19.22 13.37 -7.91
C GLU A 55 -18.82 12.46 -6.74
N ARG A 56 -17.59 12.65 -6.24
CA ARG A 56 -16.99 11.90 -5.12
C ARG A 56 -16.47 12.86 -4.07
N PRO A 57 -16.71 12.59 -2.77
CA PRO A 57 -16.15 13.41 -1.70
C PRO A 57 -14.63 13.25 -1.64
N ALA A 58 -13.94 14.35 -1.27
CA ALA A 58 -12.47 14.35 -1.23
C ALA A 58 -11.86 13.57 -0.05
N ASN A 59 -12.64 13.00 0.84
CA ASN A 59 -12.16 12.09 1.89
C ASN A 59 -12.44 10.61 1.60
N ILE A 60 -12.75 10.26 0.32
CA ILE A 60 -12.86 8.86 -0.10
C ILE A 60 -11.50 8.15 -0.05
N TRP A 61 -11.49 6.83 -0.03
CA TRP A 61 -10.32 5.98 0.13
C TRP A 61 -9.14 6.34 -0.81
N THR A 62 -9.40 6.72 -2.06
CA THR A 62 -8.34 7.06 -3.01
C THR A 62 -7.52 8.24 -2.50
N ARG A 63 -8.20 9.28 -2.01
CA ARG A 63 -7.57 10.44 -1.42
C ARG A 63 -6.98 10.12 -0.03
N GLY A 64 -7.62 9.25 0.74
CA GLY A 64 -7.09 8.76 2.02
C GLY A 64 -5.73 8.07 1.87
N VAL A 65 -5.56 7.22 0.85
CA VAL A 65 -4.27 6.58 0.51
C VAL A 65 -3.21 7.60 0.11
N TYR A 66 -3.58 8.67 -0.62
CA TYR A 66 -2.66 9.76 -0.89
C TYR A 66 -2.14 10.39 0.40
N TYR A 67 -3.02 10.75 1.33
CA TYR A 67 -2.61 11.35 2.61
C TYR A 67 -1.82 10.40 3.48
N GLU A 68 -2.09 9.10 3.45
CA GLU A 68 -1.26 8.09 4.09
C GLU A 68 0.18 8.15 3.56
N GLY A 69 0.35 8.17 2.25
CA GLY A 69 1.65 8.35 1.58
C GLY A 69 2.29 9.69 1.92
N LEU A 70 1.52 10.79 1.95
CA LEU A 70 2.00 12.11 2.30
C LEU A 70 2.51 12.17 3.76
N MET A 71 1.80 11.55 4.70
CA MET A 71 2.25 11.48 6.09
C MET A 71 3.49 10.61 6.27
N ALA A 72 3.65 9.54 5.48
CA ALA A 72 4.88 8.78 5.45
C ALA A 72 6.04 9.61 4.88
N PHE A 73 5.81 10.37 3.82
CA PHE A 73 6.81 11.29 3.23
C PHE A 73 7.16 12.43 4.20
N TYR A 74 6.20 13.00 4.90
CA TYR A 74 6.42 14.03 5.92
C TYR A 74 7.43 13.59 6.99
N LYS A 75 7.49 12.32 7.34
CA LYS A 75 8.45 11.80 8.33
C LYS A 75 9.90 11.86 7.87
N ILE A 76 10.18 11.89 6.56
CA ILE A 76 11.53 11.95 5.99
C ILE A 76 11.87 13.29 5.35
N ASP A 77 10.85 14.07 4.96
CA ASP A 77 10.97 15.43 4.42
C ASP A 77 10.00 16.36 5.15
N ASN A 78 10.38 16.80 6.34
CA ASN A 78 9.56 17.51 7.31
C ASN A 78 9.19 18.93 6.87
N GLN A 79 8.47 19.07 5.73
CA GLN A 79 8.00 20.36 5.26
C GLN A 79 6.62 20.67 5.86
N LYS A 80 6.52 21.82 6.53
CA LYS A 80 5.28 22.28 7.19
C LYS A 80 4.07 22.24 6.25
N ARG A 81 4.25 22.55 4.96
CA ARG A 81 3.15 22.55 3.96
C ARG A 81 2.46 21.19 3.80
N TYR A 82 3.16 20.07 4.01
CA TYR A 82 2.56 18.73 3.94
C TYR A 82 1.63 18.47 5.13
N TYR A 83 2.10 18.87 6.31
CA TYR A 83 1.30 18.82 7.51
C TYR A 83 0.08 19.74 7.42
N ASP A 84 0.27 21.00 7.05
CA ASP A 84 -0.82 21.97 6.93
C ASP A 84 -1.88 21.51 5.93
N TYR A 85 -1.48 20.99 4.77
CA TYR A 85 -2.38 20.48 3.74
C TYR A 85 -3.20 19.27 4.26
N SER A 86 -2.58 18.39 5.04
CA SER A 86 -3.27 17.25 5.65
C SER A 86 -4.23 17.69 6.76
N VAL A 87 -3.84 18.68 7.58
CA VAL A 87 -4.70 19.25 8.62
C VAL A 87 -5.90 19.96 8.00
N GLU A 88 -5.70 20.80 6.98
CA GLU A 88 -6.78 21.50 6.28
C GLU A 88 -7.80 20.51 5.71
N TRP A 89 -7.34 19.41 5.11
CA TRP A 89 -8.19 18.32 4.64
C TRP A 89 -9.03 17.71 5.75
N GLY A 90 -8.41 17.38 6.88
CA GLY A 90 -9.12 16.80 8.02
C GLY A 90 -10.12 17.77 8.67
N GLU A 91 -9.74 19.05 8.85
CA GLU A 91 -10.61 20.09 9.43
C GLU A 91 -11.84 20.34 8.57
N LYS A 92 -11.67 20.50 7.26
CA LYS A 92 -12.78 20.73 6.33
C LYS A 92 -13.72 19.53 6.20
N HIS A 93 -13.24 18.31 6.48
CA HIS A 93 -14.06 17.11 6.59
C HIS A 93 -14.55 16.84 8.02
N HIS A 94 -14.31 17.78 8.96
CA HIS A 94 -14.71 17.67 10.35
C HIS A 94 -14.19 16.39 11.03
N TRP A 95 -13.06 15.84 10.56
CA TRP A 95 -12.43 14.61 11.06
C TRP A 95 -13.34 13.38 11.03
N LYS A 96 -14.34 13.37 10.12
CA LYS A 96 -15.36 12.31 10.02
C LYS A 96 -15.05 11.34 8.89
N PRO A 97 -15.52 10.08 9.01
CA PRO A 97 -15.57 9.17 7.87
C PRO A 97 -16.32 9.78 6.68
N VAL A 98 -16.19 9.17 5.51
CA VAL A 98 -16.84 9.65 4.27
C VAL A 98 -18.32 9.94 4.51
N ARG A 99 -18.81 11.08 4.00
CA ARG A 99 -20.17 11.59 4.15
C ARG A 99 -20.61 11.91 5.59
N GLY A 100 -19.66 11.94 6.53
CA GLY A 100 -19.97 12.17 7.95
C GLY A 100 -20.67 11.00 8.65
N GLU A 101 -20.68 9.83 8.02
CA GLU A 101 -21.35 8.63 8.51
C GLU A 101 -20.51 7.93 9.59
N VAL A 102 -20.63 8.35 10.84
CA VAL A 102 -19.92 7.75 11.99
C VAL A 102 -20.23 6.25 12.13
N TYR A 103 -21.37 5.79 11.66
CA TYR A 103 -21.77 4.38 11.74
C TYR A 103 -21.49 3.57 10.47
N THR A 104 -20.72 4.13 9.51
CA THR A 104 -20.34 3.36 8.31
C THR A 104 -19.55 2.11 8.67
N ARG A 105 -19.86 1.00 7.98
CA ARG A 105 -19.13 -0.26 8.11
C ARG A 105 -18.27 -0.55 6.88
N HIS A 106 -18.34 0.33 5.89
CA HIS A 106 -17.61 0.17 4.63
C HIS A 106 -16.17 0.64 4.81
N ALA A 107 -15.21 -0.25 4.57
CA ALA A 107 -13.80 0.00 4.77
C ALA A 107 -13.29 1.24 4.00
N ASP A 108 -13.72 1.43 2.76
CA ASP A 108 -13.35 2.60 1.94
C ASP A 108 -13.77 3.94 2.58
N ASN A 109 -14.88 3.94 3.30
CA ASN A 109 -15.35 5.14 3.98
C ASN A 109 -14.58 5.43 5.28
N GLN A 110 -13.92 4.42 5.83
CA GLN A 110 -13.13 4.50 7.07
C GLN A 110 -11.69 4.94 6.80
N ASN A 111 -11.17 4.73 5.60
CA ASN A 111 -9.74 4.85 5.25
C ASN A 111 -9.10 6.19 5.69
N CYS A 112 -9.81 7.31 5.56
CA CYS A 112 -9.33 8.63 6.01
C CYS A 112 -8.91 8.65 7.50
N GLY A 113 -9.45 7.74 8.30
CA GLY A 113 -9.14 7.59 9.72
C GLY A 113 -7.65 7.28 9.99
N MET A 114 -6.94 6.64 9.07
CA MET A 114 -5.50 6.42 9.23
C MET A 114 -4.74 7.74 9.39
N THR A 115 -4.98 8.67 8.47
CA THR A 115 -4.36 10.00 8.50
C THR A 115 -4.82 10.82 9.70
N TYR A 116 -6.10 10.74 10.09
CA TYR A 116 -6.61 11.45 11.27
C TYR A 116 -5.91 11.01 12.56
N ILE A 117 -5.68 9.70 12.71
CA ILE A 117 -4.94 9.16 13.86
C ILE A 117 -3.47 9.61 13.83
N ASP A 118 -2.82 9.60 12.68
CA ASP A 118 -1.44 10.07 12.54
C ASP A 118 -1.31 11.55 12.90
N LEU A 119 -2.23 12.40 12.47
CA LEU A 119 -2.28 13.82 12.83
C LEU A 119 -2.62 14.04 14.31
N TYR A 120 -3.48 13.19 14.90
CA TYR A 120 -3.73 13.19 16.33
C TYR A 120 -2.46 12.87 17.14
N ARG A 121 -1.68 11.89 16.70
CA ARG A 121 -0.41 11.51 17.36
C ARG A 121 0.65 12.63 17.32
N ILE A 122 0.62 13.49 16.30
CA ILE A 122 1.52 14.66 16.17
C ILE A 122 1.04 15.80 17.05
N ASP A 123 -0.27 16.11 17.02
CA ASP A 123 -0.90 17.19 17.77
C ASP A 123 -2.25 16.67 18.31
N PRO A 124 -2.31 16.24 19.59
CA PRO A 124 -3.40 15.43 20.15
C PRO A 124 -4.64 16.27 20.48
N LYS A 125 -5.32 16.76 19.45
CA LYS A 125 -6.60 17.42 19.54
C LYS A 125 -7.73 16.38 19.52
N PRO A 126 -8.62 16.33 20.55
CA PRO A 126 -9.64 15.29 20.67
C PRO A 126 -10.52 15.11 19.43
N GLU A 127 -10.84 16.18 18.72
CA GLU A 127 -11.67 16.16 17.52
C GLU A 127 -11.07 15.33 16.38
N ARG A 128 -9.73 15.22 16.29
CA ARG A 128 -9.05 14.43 15.26
C ARG A 128 -9.26 12.93 15.40
N LEU A 129 -9.57 12.47 16.63
CA LEU A 129 -9.72 11.06 16.95
C LEU A 129 -11.18 10.64 17.17
N ALA A 130 -12.02 11.54 17.70
CA ALA A 130 -13.30 11.21 18.26
C ALA A 130 -14.24 10.46 17.29
N ALA A 131 -14.37 10.94 16.06
CA ALA A 131 -15.32 10.35 15.10
C ALA A 131 -14.85 8.98 14.58
N ILE A 132 -13.56 8.81 14.27
CA ILE A 132 -13.06 7.51 13.81
C ILE A 132 -13.04 6.48 14.95
N LYS A 133 -12.72 6.90 16.18
CA LYS A 133 -12.83 6.03 17.36
C LYS A 133 -14.26 5.57 17.55
N ALA A 134 -15.24 6.50 17.54
CA ALA A 134 -16.66 6.16 17.68
C ALA A 134 -17.13 5.22 16.56
N ASN A 135 -16.64 5.40 15.32
CA ASN A 135 -16.95 4.52 14.20
C ASN A 135 -16.45 3.09 14.46
N ILE A 136 -15.18 2.93 14.80
CA ILE A 136 -14.60 1.60 15.03
C ILE A 136 -15.19 0.95 16.29
N ASP A 137 -15.45 1.71 17.36
CA ASP A 137 -16.17 1.19 18.54
C ASP A 137 -17.57 0.67 18.17
N ALA A 138 -18.30 1.36 17.29
CA ALA A 138 -19.61 0.90 16.81
C ALA A 138 -19.48 -0.40 15.97
N VAL A 139 -18.42 -0.55 15.16
CA VAL A 139 -18.13 -1.80 14.45
C VAL A 139 -17.91 -2.93 15.45
N ILE A 140 -17.06 -2.73 16.45
CA ILE A 140 -16.75 -3.72 17.51
C ILE A 140 -18.01 -4.10 18.28
N ASN A 141 -18.76 -3.11 18.76
CA ASN A 141 -19.96 -3.31 19.58
C ASN A 141 -21.10 -4.02 18.83
N SER A 142 -21.10 -3.99 17.51
CA SER A 142 -22.08 -4.72 16.70
C SER A 142 -21.91 -6.23 16.74
N GLY A 143 -20.72 -6.74 17.11
CA GLY A 143 -20.36 -8.15 17.07
C GLY A 143 -20.21 -8.75 15.67
N ARG A 144 -20.49 -8.00 14.60
CA ARG A 144 -20.37 -8.45 13.21
C ARG A 144 -18.96 -8.24 12.67
N TYR A 145 -18.32 -9.29 12.20
CA TYR A 145 -16.92 -9.29 11.72
C TYR A 145 -16.77 -9.69 10.25
N ASN A 146 -17.86 -9.76 9.50
CA ASN A 146 -17.90 -10.18 8.09
C ASN A 146 -18.15 -9.02 7.11
N ASP A 147 -17.71 -7.80 7.44
CA ASP A 147 -17.90 -6.64 6.58
C ASP A 147 -16.84 -6.53 5.47
N TRP A 148 -15.68 -7.16 5.65
CA TRP A 148 -14.63 -7.18 4.64
C TRP A 148 -14.87 -8.35 3.68
N THR A 149 -15.53 -8.06 2.57
CA THR A 149 -15.89 -9.05 1.55
C THR A 149 -14.99 -8.98 0.31
N TRP A 150 -13.94 -8.17 0.37
CA TRP A 150 -12.93 -8.00 -0.67
C TRP A 150 -11.60 -7.59 -0.05
N ILE A 151 -10.48 -8.03 -0.66
CA ILE A 151 -9.17 -7.92 -0.04
C ILE A 151 -8.66 -6.48 0.11
N ASP A 152 -9.12 -5.54 -0.73
CA ASP A 152 -8.78 -4.12 -0.59
C ASP A 152 -9.23 -3.57 0.78
N ALA A 153 -10.33 -4.11 1.35
CA ALA A 153 -10.82 -3.71 2.67
C ALA A 153 -9.78 -3.92 3.78
N ILE A 154 -8.87 -4.89 3.61
CA ILE A 154 -7.77 -5.13 4.55
C ILE A 154 -6.90 -3.87 4.64
N GLN A 155 -6.47 -3.27 3.50
CA GLN A 155 -5.72 -2.02 3.51
C GLN A 155 -6.57 -0.84 3.98
N MET A 156 -7.84 -0.78 3.57
CA MET A 156 -8.66 0.40 3.83
C MET A 156 -9.04 0.55 5.31
N ALA A 157 -9.12 -0.53 6.08
CA ALA A 157 -9.61 -0.47 7.46
C ALA A 157 -8.67 -1.10 8.50
N MET A 158 -8.01 -2.21 8.21
CA MET A 158 -7.22 -2.97 9.19
C MET A 158 -6.15 -2.12 9.90
N PRO A 159 -5.38 -1.23 9.23
CA PRO A 159 -4.42 -0.37 9.90
C PRO A 159 -5.03 0.63 10.88
N ILE A 160 -6.31 0.98 10.73
CA ILE A 160 -7.02 1.87 11.66
C ILE A 160 -7.17 1.20 13.04
N PHE A 161 -7.53 -0.09 13.04
CA PHE A 161 -7.68 -0.86 14.28
C PHE A 161 -6.35 -0.92 15.03
N VAL A 162 -5.25 -1.30 14.37
CA VAL A 162 -3.96 -1.38 15.05
C VAL A 162 -3.51 -0.01 15.56
N LYS A 163 -3.68 1.06 14.77
CA LYS A 163 -3.34 2.43 15.19
C LYS A 163 -4.16 2.87 16.40
N LEU A 164 -5.47 2.58 16.46
CA LEU A 164 -6.32 2.87 17.62
C LEU A 164 -5.87 2.07 18.84
N GLY A 165 -5.63 0.76 18.69
CA GLY A 165 -5.20 -0.10 19.79
C GLY A 165 -3.92 0.40 20.45
N VAL A 166 -2.92 0.78 19.63
CA VAL A 166 -1.65 1.36 20.11
C VAL A 166 -1.87 2.74 20.72
N THR A 167 -2.62 3.62 20.05
CA THR A 167 -2.84 5.00 20.53
C THR A 167 -3.58 5.07 21.85
N LEU A 168 -4.53 4.15 22.06
CA LEU A 168 -5.39 4.11 23.25
C LEU A 168 -4.93 3.07 24.29
N ASN A 169 -3.88 2.29 23.98
CA ASN A 169 -3.41 1.15 24.79
C ASN A 169 -4.55 0.17 25.13
N ASP A 170 -5.32 -0.25 24.11
CA ASP A 170 -6.51 -1.09 24.27
C ASP A 170 -6.51 -2.24 23.27
N THR A 171 -6.32 -3.46 23.76
CA THR A 171 -6.18 -4.68 22.94
C THR A 171 -7.47 -5.11 22.24
N LYS A 172 -8.64 -4.62 22.67
CA LYS A 172 -9.92 -4.95 22.02
C LYS A 172 -9.90 -4.66 20.51
N TYR A 173 -9.13 -3.64 20.08
CA TYR A 173 -8.98 -3.30 18.67
C TYR A 173 -8.16 -4.36 17.93
N PHE A 174 -7.11 -4.91 18.54
CA PHE A 174 -6.31 -5.99 17.96
C PHE A 174 -7.13 -7.28 17.84
N ASP A 175 -7.84 -7.65 18.90
CA ASP A 175 -8.67 -8.85 18.94
C ASP A 175 -9.78 -8.82 17.88
N TYR A 176 -10.40 -7.65 17.69
CA TYR A 176 -11.47 -7.53 16.71
C TYR A 176 -10.92 -7.44 15.28
N MET A 177 -9.82 -6.75 15.08
CA MET A 177 -9.07 -6.73 13.82
C MET A 177 -8.75 -8.14 13.35
N TYR A 178 -8.25 -8.99 14.24
CA TYR A 178 -7.96 -10.38 13.91
C TYR A 178 -9.22 -11.17 13.53
N LYS A 179 -10.33 -10.99 14.22
CA LYS A 179 -11.60 -11.65 13.85
C LYS A 179 -12.01 -11.31 12.42
N MET A 180 -11.92 -10.04 12.02
CA MET A 180 -12.26 -9.61 10.66
C MET A 180 -11.25 -10.14 9.64
N TYR A 181 -9.96 -10.08 9.95
CA TYR A 181 -8.89 -10.62 9.10
C TYR A 181 -9.01 -12.14 8.92
N SER A 182 -9.22 -12.87 10.00
CA SER A 182 -9.42 -14.32 9.98
C SER A 182 -10.64 -14.72 9.15
N HIS A 183 -11.75 -13.94 9.24
CA HIS A 183 -12.94 -14.20 8.44
C HIS A 183 -12.65 -14.06 6.93
N ILE A 184 -12.08 -12.93 6.50
CA ILE A 184 -11.78 -12.73 5.07
C ILE A 184 -10.77 -13.74 4.55
N LYS A 185 -9.80 -14.11 5.36
CA LYS A 185 -8.75 -15.08 5.02
C LYS A 185 -9.29 -16.50 4.83
N TYR A 186 -10.16 -16.96 5.74
CA TYR A 186 -10.53 -18.37 5.85
C TYR A 186 -12.00 -18.69 5.58
N GLN A 187 -12.91 -17.70 5.56
CA GLN A 187 -14.35 -17.95 5.55
C GLN A 187 -15.11 -17.19 4.46
N GLU A 188 -14.64 -16.01 4.04
CA GLU A 188 -15.33 -15.22 3.02
C GLU A 188 -15.53 -16.03 1.73
N GLY A 189 -16.73 -15.94 1.14
CA GLY A 189 -17.09 -16.73 -0.03
C GLY A 189 -17.18 -18.25 0.20
N GLY A 190 -17.16 -18.71 1.48
CA GLY A 190 -17.26 -20.12 1.87
C GLY A 190 -15.90 -20.84 1.97
N HIS A 191 -14.80 -20.24 1.49
CA HIS A 191 -13.47 -20.85 1.45
C HIS A 191 -12.37 -19.92 1.98
N GLY A 192 -12.70 -18.64 2.19
CA GLY A 192 -11.73 -17.57 2.37
C GLY A 192 -11.15 -17.08 1.05
N LEU A 193 -10.54 -15.90 1.10
CA LEU A 193 -9.93 -15.29 -0.10
C LEU A 193 -8.44 -15.57 -0.25
N PHE A 194 -7.81 -16.21 0.74
CA PHE A 194 -6.40 -16.63 0.66
C PHE A 194 -6.28 -18.02 0.03
N ASN A 195 -5.50 -18.12 -1.04
CA ASN A 195 -5.14 -19.42 -1.63
C ASN A 195 -3.81 -19.92 -1.05
N PRO A 196 -3.81 -20.94 -0.18
CA PRO A 196 -2.59 -21.45 0.43
C PRO A 196 -1.67 -22.21 -0.55
N LYS A 197 -2.16 -22.61 -1.73
CA LYS A 197 -1.37 -23.25 -2.79
C LYS A 197 -0.41 -22.24 -3.41
N ASP A 198 -0.91 -21.06 -3.75
CA ASP A 198 -0.16 -20.03 -4.46
C ASP A 198 0.37 -18.93 -3.52
N ASN A 199 -0.11 -18.87 -2.27
CA ASN A 199 0.14 -17.83 -1.29
C ASN A 199 -0.26 -16.43 -1.81
N LEU A 200 -1.30 -16.36 -2.63
CA LEU A 200 -1.90 -15.19 -3.20
C LEU A 200 -3.37 -15.09 -2.81
N TRP A 201 -3.99 -13.95 -3.07
CA TRP A 201 -5.36 -13.67 -2.66
C TRP A 201 -6.25 -13.42 -3.87
N TRP A 202 -7.38 -14.12 -3.96
CA TRP A 202 -8.49 -13.74 -4.84
C TRP A 202 -9.09 -12.42 -4.34
N ARG A 203 -9.47 -11.55 -5.27
CA ARG A 203 -9.94 -10.21 -4.93
C ARG A 203 -11.21 -10.23 -4.06
N ASP A 204 -12.18 -11.05 -4.44
CA ASP A 204 -13.42 -11.34 -3.70
C ASP A 204 -13.97 -12.70 -4.15
N LYS A 205 -15.12 -13.10 -3.60
CA LYS A 205 -15.75 -14.39 -3.88
C LYS A 205 -16.06 -14.65 -5.37
N ASP A 206 -16.21 -13.58 -6.17
CA ASP A 206 -16.55 -13.70 -7.60
C ASP A 206 -15.33 -14.16 -8.44
N PHE A 207 -14.11 -14.08 -7.86
CA PHE A 207 -12.86 -14.49 -8.49
C PHE A 207 -12.30 -15.81 -7.98
N ILE A 208 -12.98 -16.47 -7.03
CA ILE A 208 -12.64 -17.83 -6.61
C ILE A 208 -13.01 -18.80 -7.75
N PRO A 209 -12.24 -19.90 -7.98
CA PRO A 209 -12.63 -20.92 -8.97
C PRO A 209 -14.10 -21.35 -8.83
N PRO A 210 -14.82 -21.51 -9.94
CA PRO A 210 -14.29 -21.75 -11.30
C PRO A 210 -13.96 -20.50 -12.15
N TYR A 211 -13.92 -19.30 -11.57
CA TYR A 211 -13.42 -18.15 -12.32
C TYR A 211 -11.92 -18.37 -12.65
N ALA A 212 -11.53 -18.08 -13.89
CA ALA A 212 -10.16 -18.24 -14.34
C ALA A 212 -9.77 -17.12 -15.32
N GLU A 213 -8.48 -16.86 -15.42
CA GLU A 213 -7.88 -16.02 -16.44
C GLU A 213 -7.97 -16.67 -17.83
N PRO A 214 -7.76 -15.93 -18.93
CA PRO A 214 -7.80 -16.50 -20.29
C PRO A 214 -6.87 -17.69 -20.52
N ASN A 215 -5.75 -17.77 -19.79
CA ASN A 215 -4.83 -18.91 -19.84
C ASN A 215 -5.26 -20.11 -18.97
N GLY A 216 -6.37 -20.01 -18.26
CA GLY A 216 -6.91 -21.07 -17.40
C GLY A 216 -6.39 -21.06 -15.95
N GLU A 217 -5.51 -20.13 -15.60
CA GLU A 217 -4.99 -19.97 -14.23
C GLU A 217 -5.92 -19.14 -13.35
N ASP A 218 -5.73 -19.23 -12.04
CA ASP A 218 -6.46 -18.42 -11.06
C ASP A 218 -6.21 -16.91 -11.25
N CYS A 219 -7.26 -16.11 -11.12
CA CYS A 219 -7.16 -14.66 -11.26
C CYS A 219 -6.66 -13.99 -9.97
N TYR A 220 -5.43 -13.51 -10.00
CA TYR A 220 -4.86 -12.71 -8.93
C TYR A 220 -4.52 -11.31 -9.41
N TRP A 221 -5.34 -10.34 -8.99
CA TRP A 221 -5.14 -8.95 -9.35
C TRP A 221 -3.98 -8.32 -8.55
N ALA A 222 -3.01 -7.73 -9.27
CA ALA A 222 -1.77 -7.22 -8.67
C ALA A 222 -2.04 -6.17 -7.60
N ARG A 223 -2.81 -5.11 -7.89
CA ARG A 223 -3.09 -4.06 -6.90
C ARG A 223 -3.84 -4.60 -5.67
N GLY A 224 -4.76 -5.55 -5.85
CA GLY A 224 -5.44 -6.20 -4.73
C GLY A 224 -4.47 -6.90 -3.78
N ASN A 225 -3.57 -7.73 -4.32
CA ASN A 225 -2.50 -8.37 -3.54
C ASN A 225 -1.51 -7.36 -2.96
N GLY A 226 -1.27 -6.25 -3.65
CA GLY A 226 -0.48 -5.14 -3.17
C GLY A 226 -1.07 -4.48 -1.93
N TRP A 227 -2.40 -4.30 -1.89
CA TRP A 227 -3.09 -3.80 -0.70
C TRP A 227 -2.90 -4.72 0.50
N VAL A 228 -3.02 -6.03 0.32
CA VAL A 228 -2.81 -6.99 1.42
C VAL A 228 -1.38 -6.92 1.94
N LEU A 229 -0.39 -6.90 1.05
CA LEU A 229 1.02 -6.81 1.45
C LEU A 229 1.32 -5.51 2.22
N ALA A 230 0.78 -4.38 1.75
CA ALA A 230 0.97 -3.08 2.40
C ALA A 230 0.29 -3.04 3.78
N ALA A 231 -0.94 -3.54 3.88
CA ALA A 231 -1.66 -3.60 5.15
C ALA A 231 -0.93 -4.45 6.19
N LEU A 232 -0.41 -5.62 5.79
CA LEU A 232 0.37 -6.48 6.68
C LEU A 232 1.65 -5.78 7.15
N ALA A 233 2.35 -5.05 6.27
CA ALA A 233 3.51 -4.25 6.66
C ALA A 233 3.13 -3.15 7.68
N LEU A 234 2.02 -2.43 7.46
CA LEU A 234 1.53 -1.39 8.38
C LEU A 234 1.14 -1.96 9.74
N VAL A 235 0.45 -3.10 9.75
CA VAL A 235 0.06 -3.77 11.00
C VAL A 235 1.28 -4.24 11.76
N LEU A 236 2.21 -4.93 11.11
CA LEU A 236 3.44 -5.43 11.74
C LEU A 236 4.36 -4.31 12.24
N GLN A 237 4.27 -3.12 11.65
CA GLN A 237 5.00 -1.94 12.12
C GLN A 237 4.48 -1.40 13.45
N GLU A 238 3.18 -1.56 13.71
CA GLU A 238 2.49 -0.96 14.86
C GLU A 238 2.17 -1.99 15.96
N LEU A 239 1.79 -3.22 15.58
CA LEU A 239 1.33 -4.26 16.49
C LEU A 239 2.47 -4.70 17.43
N PRO A 240 2.24 -4.78 18.75
CA PRO A 240 3.22 -5.35 19.67
C PRO A 240 3.62 -6.77 19.26
N LYS A 241 4.93 -7.06 19.27
CA LYS A 241 5.45 -8.40 18.92
C LYS A 241 4.98 -9.50 19.87
N THR A 242 4.44 -9.11 21.04
CA THR A 242 3.84 -10.00 22.05
C THR A 242 2.37 -10.31 21.79
N ASP A 243 1.75 -9.69 20.78
CA ASP A 243 0.39 -10.01 20.38
C ASP A 243 0.29 -11.47 19.90
N ALA A 244 -0.78 -12.15 20.27
CA ALA A 244 -0.97 -13.56 19.98
C ALA A 244 -1.00 -13.89 18.48
N HIS A 245 -1.37 -12.93 17.63
CA HIS A 245 -1.52 -13.10 16.19
C HIS A 245 -0.37 -12.49 15.37
N TYR A 246 0.62 -11.86 16.04
CA TYR A 246 1.75 -11.22 15.36
C TYR A 246 2.47 -12.17 14.39
N MET A 247 2.71 -13.41 14.84
CA MET A 247 3.43 -14.39 14.02
C MET A 247 2.64 -14.88 12.82
N GLU A 248 1.31 -14.91 12.88
CA GLU A 248 0.48 -15.23 11.72
C GLU A 248 0.53 -14.12 10.68
N TYR A 249 0.38 -12.85 11.09
CA TYR A 249 0.54 -11.73 10.17
C TYR A 249 1.92 -11.69 9.52
N LEU A 250 2.97 -12.02 10.28
CA LEU A 250 4.34 -12.08 9.75
C LEU A 250 4.52 -13.23 8.74
N ASP A 251 3.99 -14.41 9.02
CA ASP A 251 4.04 -15.55 8.11
C ASP A 251 3.28 -15.25 6.80
N ASP A 252 2.09 -14.66 6.91
CA ASP A 252 1.30 -14.26 5.75
C ASP A 252 2.01 -13.20 4.90
N PHE A 253 2.62 -12.21 5.53
CA PHE A 253 3.45 -11.20 4.88
C PHE A 253 4.61 -11.83 4.11
N GLN A 254 5.34 -12.74 4.75
CA GLN A 254 6.50 -13.40 4.15
C GLN A 254 6.12 -14.32 2.99
N LYS A 255 5.04 -15.09 3.14
CA LYS A 255 4.51 -15.99 2.10
C LYS A 255 4.06 -15.19 0.88
N LEU A 256 3.29 -14.13 1.09
CA LEU A 256 2.82 -13.27 -0.01
C LEU A 256 4.00 -12.59 -0.71
N ALA A 257 4.93 -11.99 0.02
CA ALA A 257 6.11 -11.35 -0.57
C ALA A 257 6.94 -12.34 -1.39
N LYS A 258 7.13 -13.58 -0.90
CA LYS A 258 7.86 -14.64 -1.61
C LYS A 258 7.14 -15.09 -2.89
N ALA A 259 5.82 -15.22 -2.85
CA ALA A 259 5.02 -15.61 -4.02
C ALA A 259 5.10 -14.57 -5.15
N LEU A 260 5.26 -13.30 -4.82
CA LEU A 260 5.34 -12.20 -5.78
C LEU A 260 6.69 -12.10 -6.52
N LEU A 261 7.79 -12.60 -5.95
CA LEU A 261 9.13 -12.48 -6.55
C LEU A 261 9.21 -13.03 -7.98
N PRO A 262 8.81 -14.28 -8.28
CA PRO A 262 8.93 -14.86 -9.62
C PRO A 262 7.98 -14.23 -10.64
N LEU A 263 7.00 -13.44 -10.18
CA LEU A 263 5.98 -12.81 -11.03
C LEU A 263 6.40 -11.42 -11.52
N GLN A 264 7.57 -10.93 -11.08
CA GLN A 264 8.10 -9.65 -11.56
C GLN A 264 8.57 -9.77 -13.02
N ARG A 265 8.10 -8.86 -13.85
CA ARG A 265 8.50 -8.73 -15.26
C ARG A 265 9.96 -8.30 -15.38
N THR A 266 10.53 -8.54 -16.56
CA THR A 266 11.92 -8.15 -16.87
C THR A 266 12.15 -6.64 -16.84
N ASP A 267 11.10 -5.83 -17.14
CA ASP A 267 11.12 -4.37 -17.08
C ASP A 267 10.95 -3.81 -15.65
N GLY A 268 10.79 -4.67 -14.65
CA GLY A 268 10.68 -4.29 -13.23
C GLY A 268 9.26 -4.06 -12.71
N PHE A 269 8.27 -3.97 -13.58
CA PHE A 269 6.87 -3.92 -13.17
C PHE A 269 6.33 -5.30 -12.84
N TRP A 270 5.18 -5.35 -12.17
CA TRP A 270 4.31 -6.52 -12.11
C TRP A 270 3.10 -6.30 -13.02
N ASN A 271 2.67 -7.35 -13.69
CA ASN A 271 1.49 -7.31 -14.54
C ASN A 271 0.22 -7.14 -13.70
N VAL A 272 -0.83 -6.53 -14.25
CA VAL A 272 -2.14 -6.38 -13.58
C VAL A 272 -2.76 -7.73 -13.22
N SER A 273 -2.64 -8.74 -14.08
CA SER A 273 -2.88 -10.15 -13.78
C SER A 273 -1.56 -10.81 -13.39
N LEU A 274 -1.47 -11.34 -12.20
CA LEU A 274 -0.24 -11.93 -11.69
C LEU A 274 0.09 -13.30 -12.32
N HIS A 275 -0.93 -14.09 -12.69
CA HIS A 275 -0.76 -15.42 -13.27
C HIS A 275 -0.98 -15.48 -14.79
N ASP A 276 -1.47 -14.40 -15.41
CA ASP A 276 -1.55 -14.30 -16.86
C ASP A 276 -0.79 -13.06 -17.40
N PRO A 277 0.51 -13.21 -17.75
CA PRO A 277 1.31 -12.09 -18.24
C PRO A 277 0.85 -11.54 -19.59
N ASN A 278 -0.01 -12.27 -20.31
CA ASN A 278 -0.58 -11.85 -21.58
C ASN A 278 -1.94 -11.14 -21.43
N HIS A 279 -2.60 -11.30 -20.28
CA HIS A 279 -3.87 -10.63 -20.00
C HIS A 279 -3.61 -9.20 -19.54
N PHE A 280 -3.85 -8.24 -20.46
CA PHE A 280 -3.54 -6.82 -20.27
C PHE A 280 -2.07 -6.59 -19.84
N GLY A 281 -1.15 -7.27 -20.52
CA GLY A 281 0.29 -7.10 -20.26
C GLY A 281 0.75 -5.67 -20.45
N GLY A 282 1.62 -5.20 -19.56
CA GLY A 282 2.12 -3.84 -19.62
C GLY A 282 2.58 -3.30 -18.29
N LYS A 283 2.89 -2.00 -18.26
CA LYS A 283 3.34 -1.28 -17.06
C LYS A 283 2.14 -0.93 -16.20
N GLU A 284 2.24 -1.17 -14.89
CA GLU A 284 1.24 -0.74 -13.93
C GLU A 284 1.93 -0.26 -12.65
N THR A 285 1.67 0.98 -12.28
CA THR A 285 2.40 1.67 -11.21
C THR A 285 1.90 1.32 -9.82
N SER A 286 0.59 1.22 -9.60
CA SER A 286 0.03 1.14 -8.26
C SER A 286 0.34 -0.18 -7.56
N GLY A 287 0.12 -1.32 -8.21
CA GLY A 287 0.48 -2.63 -7.69
C GLY A 287 1.99 -2.77 -7.51
N THR A 288 2.78 -2.32 -8.53
CA THR A 288 4.23 -2.33 -8.46
C THR A 288 4.75 -1.51 -7.27
N ALA A 289 4.22 -0.31 -7.04
CA ALA A 289 4.63 0.54 -5.91
C ALA A 289 4.33 -0.10 -4.55
N LEU A 290 3.16 -0.75 -4.41
CA LEU A 290 2.80 -1.46 -3.18
C LEU A 290 3.72 -2.66 -2.91
N PHE A 291 4.11 -3.41 -3.95
CA PHE A 291 5.06 -4.51 -3.80
C PHE A 291 6.45 -4.00 -3.42
N VAL A 292 6.92 -2.93 -4.06
CA VAL A 292 8.18 -2.26 -3.69
C VAL A 292 8.11 -1.77 -2.24
N TYR A 293 7.01 -1.13 -1.82
CA TYR A 293 6.80 -0.70 -0.44
C TYR A 293 6.92 -1.85 0.55
N GLY A 294 6.10 -2.89 0.39
CA GLY A 294 6.06 -4.00 1.33
C GLY A 294 7.38 -4.77 1.40
N MET A 295 7.99 -5.10 0.24
CA MET A 295 9.27 -5.79 0.19
C MET A 295 10.40 -4.96 0.81
N THR A 296 10.45 -3.66 0.52
CA THR A 296 11.47 -2.76 1.08
C THR A 296 11.31 -2.62 2.59
N TRP A 297 10.07 -2.45 3.07
CA TRP A 297 9.77 -2.45 4.49
C TRP A 297 10.23 -3.75 5.17
N GLY A 298 9.96 -4.90 4.55
CA GLY A 298 10.39 -6.20 5.04
C GLY A 298 11.91 -6.33 5.16
N ILE A 299 12.67 -5.81 4.18
CA ILE A 299 14.14 -5.76 4.23
C ILE A 299 14.60 -4.83 5.35
N ASN A 300 14.04 -3.62 5.45
CA ASN A 300 14.43 -2.62 6.43
C ASN A 300 14.23 -3.08 7.87
N ASN A 301 13.24 -3.95 8.11
CA ASN A 301 12.90 -4.48 9.44
C ASN A 301 13.42 -5.91 9.69
N GLY A 302 14.20 -6.49 8.77
CA GLY A 302 14.79 -7.83 8.92
C GLY A 302 13.79 -8.97 8.81
N HIS A 303 12.61 -8.73 8.23
CA HIS A 303 11.58 -9.74 7.99
C HIS A 303 11.73 -10.46 6.65
N LEU A 304 12.43 -9.85 5.70
CA LEU A 304 12.78 -10.44 4.41
C LEU A 304 14.28 -10.44 4.19
N SER A 305 14.78 -11.49 3.52
CA SER A 305 16.20 -11.58 3.15
C SER A 305 16.57 -10.49 2.17
N LYS A 306 17.55 -9.64 2.55
CA LYS A 306 18.04 -8.60 1.65
C LYS A 306 18.62 -9.18 0.36
N THR A 307 19.33 -10.30 0.43
CA THR A 307 19.93 -10.95 -0.74
C THR A 307 18.89 -11.37 -1.76
N ASP A 308 17.74 -11.90 -1.30
CA ASP A 308 16.72 -12.44 -2.19
C ASP A 308 15.80 -11.35 -2.76
N PHE A 309 15.47 -10.35 -1.96
CA PHE A 309 14.45 -9.36 -2.31
C PHE A 309 15.00 -8.06 -2.90
N LEU A 310 16.24 -7.66 -2.54
CA LEU A 310 16.81 -6.40 -3.01
C LEU A 310 16.82 -6.26 -4.53
N PRO A 311 17.20 -7.30 -5.33
CA PRO A 311 17.16 -7.17 -6.79
C PRO A 311 15.79 -6.83 -7.37
N ALA A 312 14.72 -7.39 -6.79
CA ALA A 312 13.36 -7.09 -7.21
C ALA A 312 12.94 -5.67 -6.81
N VAL A 313 13.29 -5.25 -5.59
CA VAL A 313 13.06 -3.89 -5.08
C VAL A 313 13.76 -2.85 -5.95
N GLU A 314 15.03 -3.05 -6.27
CA GLU A 314 15.80 -2.14 -7.13
C GLU A 314 15.19 -2.00 -8.53
N LYS A 315 14.82 -3.14 -9.12
CA LYS A 315 14.19 -3.18 -10.44
C LYS A 315 12.84 -2.47 -10.43
N GLY A 316 11.99 -2.76 -9.43
CA GLY A 316 10.66 -2.16 -9.29
C GLY A 316 10.73 -0.66 -9.03
N TRP A 317 11.61 -0.21 -8.12
CA TRP A 317 11.80 1.23 -7.88
C TRP A 317 12.31 1.96 -9.11
N ASN A 318 13.32 1.41 -9.81
CA ASN A 318 13.82 1.99 -11.05
C ASN A 318 12.72 2.11 -12.12
N ALA A 319 11.86 1.10 -12.24
CA ALA A 319 10.75 1.12 -13.19
C ALA A 319 9.77 2.26 -12.89
N ILE A 320 9.26 2.35 -11.65
CA ILE A 320 8.26 3.39 -11.32
C ILE A 320 8.86 4.79 -11.25
N SER A 321 10.10 4.94 -10.78
CA SER A 321 10.73 6.26 -10.63
C SER A 321 11.32 6.84 -11.93
N LYS A 322 11.62 6.01 -12.94
CA LYS A 322 12.19 6.47 -14.21
C LYS A 322 11.21 6.44 -15.36
N GLU A 323 10.21 5.56 -15.32
CA GLU A 323 9.28 5.39 -16.42
C GLU A 323 7.87 5.88 -16.08
N SER A 324 7.40 5.70 -14.83
CA SER A 324 6.08 6.22 -14.44
C SER A 324 6.13 7.68 -14.04
N LEU A 325 7.16 8.11 -13.30
CA LEU A 325 7.34 9.51 -12.93
C LEU A 325 7.83 10.31 -14.14
N GLN A 326 7.01 11.23 -14.61
CA GLN A 326 7.32 12.09 -15.76
C GLN A 326 8.14 13.32 -15.34
N PRO A 327 8.87 13.98 -16.26
CA PRO A 327 9.72 15.14 -15.95
C PRO A 327 8.97 16.32 -15.32
N ASN A 328 7.66 16.43 -15.55
CA ASN A 328 6.81 17.47 -14.95
C ASN A 328 6.23 17.09 -13.57
N GLY A 329 6.57 15.91 -13.04
CA GLY A 329 6.05 15.37 -11.79
C GLY A 329 4.78 14.52 -11.92
N PHE A 330 4.17 14.43 -13.10
CA PHE A 330 3.02 13.54 -13.32
C PHE A 330 3.42 12.07 -13.15
N LEU A 331 2.60 11.29 -12.45
CA LEU A 331 2.82 9.86 -12.26
C LEU A 331 1.88 9.09 -13.19
N GLY A 332 2.45 8.48 -14.24
CA GLY A 332 1.71 7.74 -15.26
C GLY A 332 1.55 6.25 -14.94
N TYR A 333 0.96 5.52 -15.88
CA TYR A 333 0.72 4.07 -15.82
C TYR A 333 -0.04 3.60 -14.58
N VAL A 334 -0.92 4.41 -14.01
CA VAL A 334 -1.78 4.01 -12.90
C VAL A 334 -3.09 3.45 -13.45
N GLN A 335 -3.37 2.17 -13.17
CA GLN A 335 -4.65 1.56 -13.53
C GLN A 335 -5.79 2.28 -12.80
N SER A 336 -6.87 2.64 -13.49
CA SER A 336 -8.07 3.24 -12.89
C SER A 336 -8.69 2.37 -11.79
N THR A 337 -9.58 2.95 -10.98
CA THR A 337 -10.30 2.20 -9.95
C THR A 337 -11.04 1.01 -10.54
N GLY A 338 -11.02 -0.12 -9.82
CA GLY A 338 -11.61 -1.36 -10.29
C GLY A 338 -11.38 -2.50 -9.32
N LYS A 339 -11.62 -3.73 -9.78
CA LYS A 339 -11.52 -4.96 -8.99
C LYS A 339 -10.80 -6.10 -9.71
N GLU A 340 -10.43 -5.92 -10.97
CA GLU A 340 -9.88 -6.98 -11.82
C GLU A 340 -8.92 -6.43 -12.89
N PRO A 341 -8.13 -7.30 -13.55
CA PRO A 341 -7.15 -6.89 -14.54
C PRO A 341 -7.69 -6.03 -15.68
N LYS A 342 -8.91 -6.28 -16.16
CA LYS A 342 -9.51 -5.55 -17.30
C LYS A 342 -9.97 -4.14 -16.97
N ASP A 343 -10.15 -3.80 -15.69
CA ASP A 343 -10.66 -2.49 -15.31
C ASP A 343 -9.67 -1.38 -15.66
N GLY A 344 -10.19 -0.30 -16.21
CA GLY A 344 -9.40 0.87 -16.57
C GLY A 344 -8.39 0.68 -17.71
N GLN A 345 -8.51 -0.38 -18.49
CA GLN A 345 -7.64 -0.64 -19.62
C GLN A 345 -7.94 0.25 -20.84
N PRO A 346 -6.96 0.53 -21.71
CA PRO A 346 -5.52 0.27 -21.51
C PRO A 346 -4.90 1.20 -20.46
N VAL A 347 -3.91 0.69 -19.71
CA VAL A 347 -3.07 1.52 -18.82
C VAL A 347 -1.95 2.14 -19.64
N THR A 348 -1.93 3.47 -19.73
CA THR A 348 -0.94 4.22 -20.51
C THR A 348 -0.26 5.30 -19.65
N VAL A 349 0.85 5.86 -20.15
CA VAL A 349 1.60 6.89 -19.41
C VAL A 349 0.80 8.18 -19.21
N ASP A 350 -0.03 8.54 -20.17
CA ASP A 350 -0.74 9.81 -20.27
C ASP A 350 -2.20 9.74 -19.82
N LYS A 351 -2.73 8.52 -19.67
CA LYS A 351 -4.11 8.35 -19.20
C LYS A 351 -4.17 8.65 -17.71
N VAL A 352 -4.84 9.73 -17.38
CA VAL A 352 -5.17 10.06 -16.00
C VAL A 352 -6.23 9.07 -15.53
N PRO A 353 -6.01 8.30 -14.45
CA PRO A 353 -7.04 7.44 -13.86
C PRO A 353 -8.18 8.30 -13.31
N ASP A 354 -9.31 7.66 -12.99
CA ASP A 354 -10.48 8.33 -12.38
C ASP A 354 -10.06 9.14 -11.16
N PHE A 355 -9.12 8.58 -10.39
CA PHE A 355 -8.49 9.19 -9.24
C PHE A 355 -6.99 8.95 -9.34
N GLU A 356 -6.23 9.99 -9.55
CA GLU A 356 -4.77 9.91 -9.67
C GLU A 356 -4.04 9.86 -8.31
N ASP A 357 -4.77 10.07 -7.23
CA ASP A 357 -4.28 10.29 -5.89
C ASP A 357 -3.75 9.02 -5.20
N TYR A 358 -4.46 7.89 -5.29
CA TYR A 358 -4.02 6.65 -4.63
C TYR A 358 -2.72 6.08 -5.24
N GLY A 359 -2.52 6.21 -6.55
CA GLY A 359 -1.28 5.80 -7.20
C GLY A 359 -0.08 6.59 -6.67
N LEU A 360 -0.25 7.91 -6.48
CA LEU A 360 0.76 8.75 -5.84
C LEU A 360 0.98 8.35 -4.38
N GLY A 361 -0.08 8.06 -3.61
CA GLY A 361 0.06 7.56 -2.25
C GLY A 361 0.93 6.30 -2.16
N CYS A 362 0.68 5.32 -3.05
CA CYS A 362 1.51 4.11 -3.15
C CYS A 362 2.98 4.44 -3.48
N PHE A 363 3.22 5.37 -4.41
CA PHE A 363 4.56 5.80 -4.79
C PHE A 363 5.30 6.48 -3.62
N LEU A 364 4.63 7.34 -2.87
CA LEU A 364 5.19 8.01 -1.69
C LEU A 364 5.54 6.99 -0.58
N LEU A 365 4.67 6.02 -0.33
CA LEU A 365 4.96 4.92 0.61
C LEU A 365 6.20 4.14 0.18
N ALA A 366 6.27 3.71 -1.08
CA ALA A 366 7.42 2.99 -1.63
C ALA A 366 8.72 3.81 -1.49
N GLY A 367 8.70 5.06 -1.94
CA GLY A 367 9.87 5.93 -1.89
C GLY A 367 10.34 6.22 -0.48
N THR A 368 9.43 6.30 0.50
CA THR A 368 9.80 6.46 1.91
C THR A 368 10.61 5.27 2.43
N GLU A 369 10.22 4.04 2.08
CA GLU A 369 10.99 2.86 2.46
C GLU A 369 12.31 2.74 1.67
N ILE A 370 12.31 3.08 0.40
CA ILE A 370 13.56 3.19 -0.41
C ILE A 370 14.53 4.21 0.20
N TYR A 371 14.04 5.37 0.65
CA TYR A 371 14.87 6.36 1.36
C TYR A 371 15.54 5.78 2.61
N LYS A 372 14.81 4.99 3.40
CA LYS A 372 15.36 4.33 4.59
C LYS A 372 16.43 3.28 4.23
N LEU A 373 16.22 2.56 3.13
CA LEU A 373 17.15 1.55 2.62
C LEU A 373 18.42 2.15 2.00
N ALA A 374 18.32 3.36 1.42
CA ALA A 374 19.40 4.06 0.75
C ALA A 374 20.57 4.39 1.70
N LYS A 375 21.80 4.26 1.19
CA LYS A 375 23.00 4.71 1.92
C LYS A 375 23.00 6.24 2.05
N LYS A 376 23.68 6.74 3.08
CA LYS A 376 23.88 8.18 3.29
C LYS A 376 24.65 8.80 2.15
#